data_656b0d3f6a827132e7d1d08e730da181
#
_entry.id   656b0d3f6a827132e7d1d08e730da181
#
_cell.length_a   1.000
_cell.length_b   1.000
_cell.length_c   1.000
_cell.angle_alpha   90.00
_cell.angle_beta   90.00
_cell.angle_gamma   90.00
#
_symmetry.space_group_name_H-M   'P 1'
#
loop_
_entity.id
_entity.type
_entity.pdbx_description
1 polymer ?
#
loop_
_entity_poly.entity_id
_entity_poly.type
_entity_poly.pdbx_seq_one_letter_code
_entity_poly.pdbx_strand_id
1 'polypeptide(L)'
;RKYANSDIFNAQVNKGLKRVGKVINFPDLETYTFRRTWASIAWNHCGIRDDIVNFALGHSPREEKKLAHIYITEDWNIVDKANRAVIDFVKSNQTEVSLTNSKYISNETAPEKSVQAPVAS
;
A
#
# COMPACT_ATOMS: atom_id res chain seq x y z
N ARG A 1 -10.39 14.61 -25.34
CA ARG A 1 -10.19 14.14 -23.96
C ARG A 1 -11.52 13.77 -23.32
N LYS A 2 -11.56 12.63 -22.66
CA LYS A 2 -12.74 12.19 -21.90
C LYS A 2 -12.98 13.03 -20.64
N TYR A 3 -11.93 13.60 -20.05
CA TYR A 3 -11.98 14.42 -18.84
C TYR A 3 -11.35 15.79 -19.09
N ALA A 4 -11.99 16.83 -18.54
CA ALA A 4 -11.57 18.21 -18.75
C ALA A 4 -10.28 18.57 -18.00
N ASN A 5 -10.03 17.95 -16.85
CA ASN A 5 -8.83 18.13 -16.05
C ASN A 5 -8.52 16.91 -15.17
N SER A 6 -7.35 16.93 -14.51
CA SER A 6 -6.90 15.86 -13.63
C SER A 6 -7.81 15.65 -12.41
N ASP A 7 -8.43 16.70 -11.90
CA ASP A 7 -9.27 16.62 -10.70
C ASP A 7 -10.55 15.84 -10.97
N ILE A 8 -11.18 16.08 -12.13
CA ILE A 8 -12.34 15.33 -12.60
C ILE A 8 -11.99 13.86 -12.80
N PHE A 9 -10.84 13.58 -13.40
CA PHE A 9 -10.34 12.22 -13.57
C PHE A 9 -10.15 11.53 -12.22
N ASN A 10 -9.45 12.16 -11.28
CA ASN A 10 -9.22 11.61 -9.95
C ASN A 10 -10.52 11.38 -9.18
N ALA A 11 -11.47 12.30 -9.27
CA ALA A 11 -12.78 12.15 -8.66
C ALA A 11 -13.54 10.92 -9.18
N GLN A 12 -13.49 10.66 -10.49
CA GLN A 12 -14.12 9.49 -11.09
C GLN A 12 -13.44 8.19 -10.69
N VAL A 13 -12.11 8.16 -10.67
CA VAL A 13 -11.34 7.00 -10.22
C VAL A 13 -11.63 6.70 -8.75
N ASN A 14 -11.61 7.71 -7.88
CA ASN A 14 -11.90 7.54 -6.45
C ASN A 14 -13.34 7.08 -6.21
N LYS A 15 -14.30 7.55 -7.00
CA LYS A 15 -15.69 7.05 -6.94
C LYS A 15 -15.78 5.56 -7.25
N GLY A 16 -15.02 5.10 -8.25
CA GLY A 16 -14.90 3.68 -8.57
C GLY A 16 -14.24 2.88 -7.44
N LEU A 17 -13.13 3.40 -6.89
CA LEU A 17 -12.42 2.77 -5.79
C LEU A 17 -13.26 2.64 -4.51
N LYS A 18 -14.08 3.63 -4.18
CA LYS A 18 -15.01 3.55 -3.06
C LYS A 18 -16.05 2.43 -3.21
N ARG A 19 -16.49 2.14 -4.43
CA ARG A 19 -17.37 0.99 -4.69
C ARG A 19 -16.64 -0.34 -4.43
N VAL A 20 -15.42 -0.46 -4.93
CA VAL A 20 -14.56 -1.63 -4.65
C VAL A 20 -14.28 -1.75 -3.16
N GLY A 21 -13.95 -0.64 -2.52
CA GLY A 21 -13.70 -0.58 -1.08
C GLY A 21 -14.84 -1.11 -0.23
N LYS A 22 -16.09 -0.83 -0.61
CA LYS A 22 -17.26 -1.40 0.07
C LYS A 22 -17.32 -2.92 -0.01
N VAL A 23 -16.95 -3.48 -1.16
CA VAL A 23 -16.95 -4.94 -1.37
C VAL A 23 -15.88 -5.63 -0.51
N ILE A 24 -14.72 -5.01 -0.33
CA ILE A 24 -13.60 -5.56 0.43
C ILE A 24 -13.53 -5.09 1.89
N ASN A 25 -14.59 -4.45 2.40
CA ASN A 25 -14.64 -3.86 3.75
C ASN A 25 -13.58 -2.77 4.02
N PHE A 26 -13.25 -2.02 3.01
CA PHE A 26 -12.33 -0.87 3.11
C PHE A 26 -12.94 0.37 2.43
N PRO A 27 -13.95 1.02 3.04
CA PRO A 27 -14.74 2.07 2.39
C PRO A 27 -13.95 3.33 2.02
N ASP A 28 -12.82 3.58 2.68
CA ASP A 28 -11.96 4.75 2.46
C ASP A 28 -10.88 4.52 1.38
N LEU A 29 -11.07 3.53 0.52
CA LEU A 29 -10.13 3.23 -0.55
C LEU A 29 -10.10 4.35 -1.60
N GLU A 30 -8.95 4.95 -1.77
CA GLU A 30 -8.67 6.03 -2.72
C GLU A 30 -7.32 5.83 -3.41
N THR A 31 -7.07 6.55 -4.49
CA THR A 31 -5.76 6.53 -5.17
C THR A 31 -4.61 6.88 -4.23
N TYR A 32 -4.84 7.83 -3.31
CA TYR A 32 -3.87 8.23 -2.31
C TYR A 32 -3.53 7.11 -1.32
N THR A 33 -4.48 6.20 -1.05
CA THR A 33 -4.25 5.04 -0.19
C THR A 33 -3.12 4.16 -0.73
N PHE A 34 -3.10 3.88 -2.02
CA PHE A 34 -2.04 3.08 -2.65
C PHE A 34 -0.69 3.76 -2.57
N ARG A 35 -0.65 5.06 -2.82
CA ARG A 35 0.56 5.87 -2.75
C ARG A 35 1.15 5.88 -1.34
N ARG A 36 0.33 6.10 -0.31
CA ARG A 36 0.74 6.02 1.09
C ARG A 36 1.23 4.64 1.48
N THR A 37 0.51 3.61 1.08
CA THR A 37 0.85 2.22 1.39
C THR A 37 2.20 1.86 0.78
N TRP A 38 2.43 2.19 -0.49
CA TRP A 38 3.72 1.95 -1.13
C TRP A 38 4.86 2.64 -0.38
N ALA A 39 4.71 3.92 -0.06
CA ALA A 39 5.72 4.70 0.66
C ALA A 39 5.99 4.13 2.06
N SER A 40 4.95 3.73 2.77
CA SER A 40 5.07 3.15 4.10
C SER A 40 5.81 1.80 4.06
N ILE A 41 5.49 0.95 3.12
CA ILE A 41 6.17 -0.34 2.96
C ILE A 41 7.64 -0.13 2.55
N ALA A 42 7.88 0.73 1.59
CA ALA A 42 9.23 1.05 1.12
C ALA A 42 10.13 1.54 2.27
N TRP A 43 9.63 2.48 3.05
CA TRP A 43 10.38 3.06 4.17
C TRP A 43 10.50 2.10 5.36
N ASN A 44 9.37 1.58 5.86
CA ASN A 44 9.34 0.86 7.13
C ASN A 44 9.78 -0.61 7.02
N HIS A 45 9.53 -1.26 5.89
CA HIS A 45 9.75 -2.70 5.74
C HIS A 45 10.89 -3.04 4.78
N CYS A 46 11.09 -2.26 3.74
CA CYS A 46 12.15 -2.50 2.76
C CYS A 46 13.43 -1.70 3.02
N GLY A 47 13.42 -0.79 4.00
CA GLY A 47 14.59 0.03 4.35
C GLY A 47 15.05 0.96 3.23
N ILE A 48 14.12 1.39 2.37
CA ILE A 48 14.43 2.29 1.26
C ILE A 48 14.61 3.71 1.78
N ARG A 49 15.68 4.37 1.34
CA ARG A 49 16.01 5.73 1.80
C ARG A 49 14.94 6.73 1.41
N ASP A 50 14.76 7.74 2.25
CA ASP A 50 13.78 8.82 2.10
C ASP A 50 13.92 9.57 0.76
N ASP A 51 15.13 9.83 0.32
CA ASP A 51 15.37 10.49 -0.96
C ASP A 51 14.88 9.67 -2.16
N ILE A 52 15.03 8.36 -2.12
CA ILE A 52 14.54 7.45 -3.16
C ILE A 52 13.01 7.38 -3.12
N VAL A 53 12.42 7.30 -1.94
CA VAL A 53 10.96 7.30 -1.77
C VAL A 53 10.36 8.60 -2.30
N ASN A 54 10.93 9.74 -1.93
CA ASN A 54 10.46 11.05 -2.41
C ASN A 54 10.62 11.20 -3.92
N PHE A 55 11.73 10.74 -4.48
CA PHE A 55 11.95 10.74 -5.92
C PHE A 55 10.93 9.87 -6.67
N ALA A 56 10.71 8.65 -6.19
CA ALA A 56 9.72 7.74 -6.76
C ALA A 56 8.29 8.31 -6.73
N LEU A 57 7.97 9.07 -5.69
CA LEU A 57 6.68 9.73 -5.53
C LEU A 57 6.56 11.04 -6.34
N GLY A 58 7.63 11.47 -7.01
CA GLY A 58 7.64 12.72 -7.76
C GLY A 58 7.60 13.97 -6.87
N HIS A 59 8.05 13.87 -5.62
CA HIS A 59 8.17 15.02 -4.75
C HIS A 59 9.36 15.86 -5.15
N SER A 60 9.16 17.17 -5.28
CA SER A 60 10.27 18.09 -5.50
C SER A 60 11.21 18.13 -4.29
N PRO A 61 12.54 18.17 -4.51
CA PRO A 61 13.48 18.31 -3.42
C PRO A 61 13.22 19.60 -2.62
N ARG A 62 13.41 19.54 -1.30
CA ARG A 62 13.39 20.74 -0.47
C ARG A 62 14.49 21.70 -0.92
N GLU A 63 14.28 22.99 -0.73
CA GLU A 63 15.23 24.05 -1.12
C GLU A 63 16.68 23.75 -0.68
N GLU A 64 16.85 23.24 0.52
CA GLU A 64 18.16 22.87 1.08
C GLU A 64 18.87 21.75 0.32
N LYS A 65 18.13 20.89 -0.38
CA LYS A 65 18.67 19.77 -1.14
C LYS A 65 18.75 20.03 -2.65
N LYS A 66 18.28 21.17 -3.12
CA LYS A 66 18.27 21.50 -4.56
C LYS A 66 19.66 21.52 -5.16
N LEU A 67 20.67 22.03 -4.43
CA LEU A 67 22.06 22.08 -4.89
C LEU A 67 22.64 20.68 -5.09
N ALA A 68 22.37 19.75 -4.16
CA ALA A 68 22.82 18.37 -4.30
C ALA A 68 22.18 17.66 -5.47
N HIS A 69 20.92 17.97 -5.76
CA HIS A 69 20.18 17.38 -6.90
C HIS A 69 20.72 17.75 -8.28
N ILE A 70 21.38 18.91 -8.41
CA ILE A 70 22.01 19.33 -9.67
C ILE A 70 23.16 18.37 -10.05
N TYR A 71 23.79 17.76 -9.07
CA TYR A 71 24.94 16.86 -9.25
C TYR A 71 24.58 15.38 -9.22
N ILE A 72 23.33 15.04 -8.86
CA ILE A 72 22.86 13.66 -8.79
C ILE A 72 22.11 13.36 -10.10
N THR A 73 22.64 12.45 -10.88
CA THR A 73 21.94 11.90 -12.04
C THR A 73 20.74 11.10 -11.54
N GLU A 74 19.56 11.45 -12.01
CA GLU A 74 18.34 10.69 -11.73
C GLU A 74 18.46 9.30 -12.36
N ASP A 75 18.62 8.29 -11.54
CA ASP A 75 18.70 6.89 -11.97
C ASP A 75 17.39 6.15 -11.64
N TRP A 76 16.57 6.00 -12.65
CA TRP A 76 15.30 5.27 -12.55
C TRP A 76 15.48 3.79 -12.19
N ASN A 77 16.65 3.21 -12.44
CA ASN A 77 16.91 1.83 -12.03
C ASN A 77 16.87 1.66 -10.50
N ILE A 78 17.20 2.70 -9.75
CA ILE A 78 17.09 2.70 -8.28
C ILE A 78 15.61 2.64 -7.87
N VAL A 79 14.75 3.39 -8.55
CA VAL A 79 13.30 3.38 -8.32
C VAL A 79 12.71 2.02 -8.69
N ASP A 80 13.13 1.44 -9.79
CA ASP A 80 12.68 0.12 -10.23
C ASP A 80 13.06 -0.97 -9.21
N LYS A 81 14.27 -0.93 -8.68
CA LYS A 81 14.71 -1.83 -7.61
C LYS A 81 13.91 -1.64 -6.33
N ALA A 82 13.63 -0.39 -5.95
CA ALA A 82 12.80 -0.08 -4.79
C ALA A 82 11.38 -0.61 -4.97
N ASN A 83 10.78 -0.38 -6.13
CA ASN A 83 9.46 -0.89 -6.45
C ASN A 83 9.41 -2.42 -6.44
N ARG A 84 10.43 -3.07 -6.98
CA ARG A 84 10.54 -4.53 -6.95
C ARG A 84 10.61 -5.06 -5.53
N ALA A 85 11.39 -4.44 -4.66
CA ALA A 85 11.50 -4.81 -3.25
C ALA A 85 10.13 -4.71 -2.53
N VAL A 86 9.37 -3.66 -2.79
CA VAL A 86 8.02 -3.49 -2.23
C VAL A 86 7.07 -4.58 -2.74
N ILE A 87 7.08 -4.87 -4.03
CA ILE A 87 6.25 -5.92 -4.63
C ILE A 87 6.59 -7.28 -4.03
N ASP A 88 7.85 -7.62 -3.90
CA ASP A 88 8.30 -8.90 -3.34
C ASP A 88 7.92 -9.03 -1.86
N PHE A 89 8.02 -7.96 -1.09
CA PHE A 89 7.54 -7.90 0.30
C PHE A 89 6.04 -8.19 0.40
N VAL A 90 5.23 -7.53 -0.43
CA VAL A 90 3.77 -7.73 -0.43
C VAL A 90 3.41 -9.16 -0.83
N LYS A 91 4.07 -9.73 -1.84
CA LYS A 91 3.85 -11.11 -2.28
C LYS A 91 4.19 -12.12 -1.17
N SER A 92 5.30 -11.94 -0.48
CA SER A 92 5.71 -12.80 0.63
C SER A 92 4.68 -12.80 1.75
N ASN A 93 4.18 -11.63 2.12
CA ASN A 93 3.16 -11.49 3.16
C ASN A 93 1.78 -12.01 2.74
N GLN A 94 1.43 -11.95 1.47
CA GLN A 94 0.19 -12.54 0.96
C GLN A 94 0.18 -14.06 1.14
N THR A 95 1.30 -14.72 0.93
CA THR A 95 1.41 -16.16 1.13
C THR A 95 1.17 -16.53 2.59
N GLU A 96 1.73 -15.79 3.53
CA GLU A 96 1.52 -16.02 4.97
C GLU A 96 0.07 -15.78 5.37
N VAL A 97 -0.56 -14.71 4.90
CA VAL A 97 -1.98 -14.42 5.18
C VAL A 97 -2.89 -15.50 4.63
N SER A 98 -2.62 -16.02 3.45
CA SER A 98 -3.39 -17.13 2.87
C SER A 98 -3.30 -18.39 3.70
N LEU A 99 -2.11 -18.73 4.20
CA LEU A 99 -1.90 -19.87 5.10
C LEU A 99 -2.58 -19.68 6.46
N THR A 100 -2.55 -18.46 6.99
CA THR A 100 -3.20 -18.12 8.26
C THR A 100 -4.71 -18.18 8.14
N ASN A 101 -5.27 -17.62 7.06
CA ASN A 101 -6.71 -17.67 6.80
C ASN A 101 -7.20 -19.11 6.61
N SER A 102 -6.43 -19.97 5.95
CA SER A 102 -6.75 -21.38 5.82
C SER A 102 -6.79 -22.09 7.18
N LYS A 103 -5.89 -21.76 8.10
CA LYS A 103 -5.91 -22.26 9.47
C LYS A 103 -7.10 -21.76 10.27
N TYR A 104 -7.47 -20.49 10.12
CA TYR A 104 -8.64 -19.92 10.80
C TYR A 104 -9.95 -20.53 10.32
N ILE A 105 -10.11 -20.73 9.03
CA ILE A 105 -11.30 -21.39 8.45
C ILE A 105 -11.43 -22.83 8.96
N SER A 106 -10.32 -23.58 9.08
CA SER A 106 -10.35 -24.93 9.62
C SER A 106 -10.72 -24.98 11.10
N ASN A 107 -10.41 -23.93 11.85
CA ASN A 107 -10.70 -23.82 13.27
C ASN A 107 -12.11 -23.31 13.57
N GLU A 108 -12.72 -22.55 12.66
CA GLU A 108 -14.08 -22.04 12.83
C GLU A 108 -15.16 -23.15 12.80
N THR A 109 -14.90 -24.28 12.20
CA THR A 109 -15.85 -25.38 12.18
C THR A 109 -15.88 -26.21 13.46
N ALA A 110 -14.89 -26.09 14.33
CA ALA A 110 -14.79 -26.86 15.56
C ALA A 110 -15.18 -26.12 16.86
N PRO A 111 -15.10 -24.79 16.99
CA PRO A 111 -15.17 -24.13 18.29
C PRO A 111 -16.48 -23.47 18.66
N GLU A 112 -17.53 -23.63 17.93
CA GLU A 112 -18.83 -23.04 18.30
C GLU A 112 -19.29 -23.40 19.71
N LYS A 113 -18.86 -24.54 20.21
CA LYS A 113 -19.24 -25.02 21.52
C LYS A 113 -18.37 -24.47 22.67
N SER A 114 -17.19 -23.99 22.37
CA SER A 114 -16.26 -23.48 23.39
C SER A 114 -16.48 -22.02 23.75
N VAL A 115 -17.10 -21.26 22.92
CA VAL A 115 -17.35 -19.83 23.11
C VAL A 115 -18.43 -19.57 24.16
N GLN A 116 -19.32 -20.51 24.39
CA GLN A 116 -20.40 -20.36 25.37
C GLN A 116 -20.04 -20.71 26.80
N ALA A 117 -19.00 -21.45 26.98
CA ALA A 117 -18.58 -21.91 28.30
C ALA A 117 -18.17 -20.80 29.29
N PRO A 118 -17.51 -19.71 28.90
CA PRO A 118 -17.07 -18.71 29.88
C PRO A 118 -18.16 -17.79 30.38
N VAL A 119 -19.32 -17.80 29.82
CA VAL A 119 -20.42 -16.88 30.17
C VAL A 119 -21.18 -17.33 31.43
N ALA A 120 -21.03 -18.57 31.84
CA ALA A 120 -21.70 -19.12 32.99
C ALA A 120 -21.12 -18.69 34.35
N SER A 121 -20.01 -18.02 34.34
CA SER A 121 -19.43 -17.42 35.52
C SER A 121 -19.78 -15.93 35.63
#